data_f2ab585f988fde86854b7eff91ac5900
#
_entry.id   f2ab585f988fde86854b7eff91ac5900
#
_cell.length_a   1.000
_cell.length_b   1.000
_cell.length_c   1.000
_cell.angle_alpha   90.00
_cell.angle_beta   90.00
_cell.angle_gamma   90.00
#
_symmetry.space_group_name_H-M   'P 1'
#
loop_
_entity.id
_entity.type
_entity.pdbx_description
1 polymer ?
#
loop_
_entity_poly.entity_id
_entity_poly.type
_entity_poly.pdbx_seq_one_letter_code
_entity_poly.pdbx_strand_id
1 'polypeptide(L)'
;MINYAHRGASDYAPENTLSSFYLGLLQGANGIETDVQKTKDGVLVLFHDDTLDRVSNMQGKLCDYTWDELKEAEIYGSCTTGFYDRIITFREFLEKFCRYDIHFAIELKGTDVEKVKL
;
A
#
# COMPACT_ATOMS: atom_id res chain seq x y z
N MET A 1 17.53 -6.79 15.62
CA MET A 1 17.22 -5.54 14.90
C MET A 1 16.10 -5.78 13.90
N ILE A 2 15.11 -4.89 13.89
CA ILE A 2 14.00 -4.99 12.94
C ILE A 2 14.40 -4.27 11.65
N ASN A 3 14.30 -4.95 10.53
CA ASN A 3 14.59 -4.40 9.22
C ASN A 3 13.28 -4.26 8.45
N TYR A 4 12.75 -3.04 8.39
CA TYR A 4 11.47 -2.77 7.72
C TYR A 4 11.65 -2.58 6.22
N ALA A 5 10.74 -3.18 5.43
CA ALA A 5 10.57 -2.84 4.03
C ALA A 5 9.64 -1.62 3.97
N HIS A 6 10.20 -0.45 3.70
CA HIS A 6 9.46 0.81 3.62
C HIS A 6 8.56 0.81 2.38
N ARG A 7 7.25 0.75 2.59
CA ARG A 7 6.26 0.57 1.52
C ARG A 7 6.52 -0.67 0.67
N GLY A 8 7.12 -1.70 1.31
CA GLY A 8 7.67 -2.85 0.62
C GLY A 8 9.04 -2.54 0.03
N ALA A 9 9.47 -3.31 -0.97
CA ALA A 9 10.73 -3.06 -1.68
C ALA A 9 10.51 -2.00 -2.75
N SER A 10 10.25 -0.76 -2.34
CA SER A 10 9.80 0.31 -3.22
C SER A 10 10.84 0.77 -4.24
N ASP A 11 12.12 0.44 -4.02
CA ASP A 11 13.18 0.74 -5.00
C ASP A 11 13.13 -0.21 -6.20
N TYR A 12 12.46 -1.37 -6.06
CA TYR A 12 12.46 -2.43 -7.07
C TYR A 12 11.06 -2.77 -7.60
N ALA A 13 10.02 -2.39 -6.89
CA ALA A 13 8.64 -2.70 -7.26
C ALA A 13 7.72 -1.55 -6.86
N PRO A 14 6.50 -1.44 -7.42
CA PRO A 14 5.58 -0.36 -7.06
C PRO A 14 5.30 -0.34 -5.56
N GLU A 15 5.46 0.83 -4.93
CA GLU A 15 5.29 0.97 -3.48
C GLU A 15 3.88 0.61 -3.02
N ASN A 16 3.76 0.07 -1.80
CA ASN A 16 2.49 -0.29 -1.17
C ASN A 16 1.65 -1.28 -1.96
N THR A 17 2.30 -2.16 -2.74
CA THR A 17 1.64 -3.22 -3.50
C THR A 17 2.11 -4.58 -3.03
N LEU A 18 1.35 -5.63 -3.39
CA LEU A 18 1.72 -7.00 -3.03
C LEU A 18 3.11 -7.37 -3.53
N SER A 19 3.45 -6.99 -4.77
CA SER A 19 4.77 -7.33 -5.33
C SER A 19 5.91 -6.73 -4.52
N SER A 20 5.76 -5.47 -4.07
CA SER A 20 6.82 -4.83 -3.27
C SER A 20 6.95 -5.45 -1.88
N PHE A 21 5.84 -5.83 -1.26
CA PHE A 21 5.87 -6.44 0.07
C PHE A 21 6.51 -7.82 0.02
N TYR A 22 6.13 -8.67 -0.95
CA TYR A 22 6.74 -10.00 -1.09
C TYR A 22 8.21 -9.89 -1.43
N LEU A 23 8.58 -8.96 -2.33
CA LEU A 23 9.99 -8.77 -2.67
C LEU A 23 10.80 -8.32 -1.46
N GLY A 24 10.25 -7.42 -0.64
CA GLY A 24 10.90 -6.98 0.59
C GLY A 24 11.20 -8.14 1.54
N LEU A 25 10.24 -9.04 1.72
CA LEU A 25 10.41 -10.22 2.56
C LEU A 25 11.46 -11.17 1.97
N LEU A 26 11.46 -11.36 0.65
CA LEU A 26 12.46 -12.18 -0.04
C LEU A 26 13.87 -11.60 0.12
N GLN A 27 13.99 -10.29 0.23
CA GLN A 27 15.28 -9.62 0.44
C GLN A 27 15.72 -9.62 1.90
N GLY A 28 14.97 -10.27 2.78
CA GLY A 28 15.35 -10.44 4.17
C GLY A 28 14.74 -9.45 5.16
N ALA A 29 13.80 -8.63 4.74
CA ALA A 29 13.09 -7.75 5.67
C ALA A 29 12.26 -8.59 6.65
N ASN A 30 12.27 -8.21 7.93
CA ASN A 30 11.44 -8.86 8.95
C ASN A 30 10.35 -7.94 9.47
N GLY A 31 10.06 -6.88 8.74
CA GLY A 31 8.98 -5.95 9.02
C GLY A 31 8.52 -5.28 7.75
N ILE A 32 7.28 -4.80 7.77
CA ILE A 32 6.69 -4.03 6.66
C ILE A 32 6.21 -2.71 7.21
N GLU A 33 6.64 -1.61 6.58
CA GLU A 33 6.10 -0.28 6.84
C GLU A 33 5.16 0.06 5.69
N THR A 34 3.97 0.54 5.99
CA THR A 34 2.97 0.89 4.99
C THR A 34 2.09 2.04 5.46
N ASP A 35 1.35 2.61 4.52
CA ASP A 35 0.47 3.76 4.75
C ASP A 35 -0.96 3.38 4.41
N VAL A 36 -1.91 3.75 5.27
CA VAL A 36 -3.33 3.41 5.11
C VAL A 36 -4.13 4.70 4.97
N GLN A 37 -4.99 4.74 3.97
CA GLN A 37 -5.92 5.83 3.72
C GLN A 37 -7.32 5.28 3.48
N LYS A 38 -8.31 6.17 3.60
CA LYS A 38 -9.71 5.82 3.41
C LYS A 38 -10.21 6.37 2.07
N THR A 39 -10.89 5.52 1.31
CA THR A 39 -11.53 5.91 0.05
C THR A 39 -12.78 6.73 0.32
N LYS A 40 -13.38 7.26 -0.75
CA LYS A 40 -14.64 8.02 -0.67
C LYS A 40 -15.74 7.23 0.01
N ASP A 41 -15.82 5.93 -0.26
CA ASP A 41 -16.85 5.04 0.31
C ASP A 41 -16.41 4.34 1.60
N GLY A 42 -15.29 4.78 2.20
CA GLY A 42 -14.88 4.32 3.52
C GLY A 42 -14.03 3.07 3.57
N VAL A 43 -13.56 2.57 2.44
CA VAL A 43 -12.68 1.39 2.38
C VAL A 43 -11.25 1.81 2.72
N LEU A 44 -10.56 1.05 3.58
CA LEU A 44 -9.15 1.30 3.89
C LEU A 44 -8.27 0.65 2.84
N VAL A 45 -7.37 1.44 2.26
CA VAL A 45 -6.45 0.99 1.20
C VAL A 45 -5.03 1.42 1.54
N LEU A 46 -4.05 0.78 0.92
CA LEU A 46 -2.63 1.11 1.11
C LEU A 46 -2.18 2.10 0.04
N PHE A 47 -1.84 3.33 0.47
CA PHE A 47 -1.36 4.36 -0.45
C PHE A 47 -0.73 5.49 0.36
N HIS A 48 0.39 6.05 -0.11
CA HIS A 48 1.14 7.05 0.64
C HIS A 48 0.64 8.47 0.41
N ASP A 49 0.54 8.90 -0.84
CA ASP A 49 0.23 10.30 -1.18
C ASP A 49 -1.26 10.61 -1.04
N ASP A 50 -1.59 11.89 -0.85
CA ASP A 50 -2.98 12.33 -0.88
C ASP A 50 -3.55 12.23 -2.29
N THR A 51 -2.70 12.38 -3.32
CA THR A 51 -3.11 12.32 -4.72
C THR A 51 -2.52 11.11 -5.42
N LEU A 52 -3.15 10.70 -6.51
CA LEU A 52 -2.77 9.50 -7.27
C LEU A 52 -1.69 9.75 -8.32
N ASP A 53 -1.35 11.02 -8.56
CA ASP A 53 -0.60 11.46 -9.74
C ASP A 53 0.83 10.90 -9.84
N ARG A 54 1.54 10.81 -8.71
CA ARG A 54 2.97 10.47 -8.72
C ARG A 54 3.26 9.04 -9.16
N VAL A 55 2.44 8.08 -8.74
CA VAL A 55 2.75 6.66 -8.89
C VAL A 55 1.68 5.88 -9.65
N SER A 56 0.64 6.53 -10.15
CA SER A 56 -0.44 5.79 -10.83
C SER A 56 -0.83 6.43 -12.16
N ASN A 57 -1.67 5.71 -12.91
CA ASN A 57 -2.27 6.22 -14.14
C ASN A 57 -3.51 7.09 -13.90
N MET A 58 -3.83 7.37 -12.64
CA MET A 58 -4.96 8.20 -12.26
C MET A 58 -4.50 9.54 -11.70
N GLN A 59 -5.40 10.52 -11.67
CA GLN A 59 -5.11 11.87 -11.18
C GLN A 59 -6.13 12.27 -10.13
N GLY A 60 -5.72 13.20 -9.25
CA GLY A 60 -6.59 13.75 -8.22
C GLY A 60 -6.44 13.05 -6.89
N LYS A 61 -7.29 13.44 -5.94
CA LYS A 61 -7.21 12.94 -4.55
C LYS A 61 -7.78 11.53 -4.46
N LEU A 62 -7.05 10.66 -3.76
CA LEU A 62 -7.51 9.29 -3.50
C LEU A 62 -8.87 9.28 -2.82
N CYS A 63 -9.10 10.17 -1.85
CA CYS A 63 -10.36 10.22 -1.10
C CYS A 63 -11.57 10.66 -1.92
N ASP A 64 -11.37 11.09 -3.15
CA ASP A 64 -12.48 11.44 -4.06
C ASP A 64 -12.96 10.24 -4.89
N TYR A 65 -12.30 9.10 -4.77
CA TYR A 65 -12.63 7.89 -5.53
C TYR A 65 -13.15 6.79 -4.62
N THR A 66 -14.06 5.96 -5.17
CA THR A 66 -14.52 4.75 -4.49
C THR A 66 -13.52 3.62 -4.68
N TRP A 67 -13.64 2.56 -3.86
CA TRP A 67 -12.79 1.38 -4.03
C TRP A 67 -12.97 0.74 -5.42
N ASP A 68 -14.21 0.67 -5.91
CA ASP A 68 -14.46 0.10 -7.23
C ASP A 68 -13.72 0.84 -8.34
N GLU A 69 -13.55 2.15 -8.19
CA GLU A 69 -12.77 2.95 -9.14
C GLU A 69 -11.27 2.72 -8.96
N LEU A 70 -10.81 2.69 -7.71
CA LEU A 70 -9.38 2.58 -7.39
C LEU A 70 -8.79 1.20 -7.67
N LYS A 71 -9.58 0.14 -7.58
CA LYS A 71 -9.06 -1.22 -7.81
C LYS A 71 -8.58 -1.43 -9.25
N GLU A 72 -8.98 -0.56 -10.17
CA GLU A 72 -8.54 -0.62 -11.57
C GLU A 72 -7.29 0.21 -11.83
N ALA A 73 -6.82 0.99 -10.85
CA ALA A 73 -5.64 1.83 -11.01
C ALA A 73 -4.38 1.00 -11.18
N GLU A 74 -3.49 1.46 -12.05
CA GLU A 74 -2.16 0.87 -12.24
C GLU A 74 -1.16 1.67 -11.42
N ILE A 75 -0.40 0.97 -10.57
CA ILE A 75 0.62 1.58 -9.72
C ILE A 75 1.98 1.21 -10.27
N TYR A 76 2.81 2.21 -10.54
CA TYR A 76 4.10 2.03 -11.21
C TYR A 76 5.26 2.09 -10.24
N GLY A 77 6.30 1.31 -10.51
CA GLY A 77 7.56 1.39 -9.80
C GLY A 77 8.52 2.37 -10.47
N SER A 78 9.43 2.93 -9.68
CA SER A 78 10.39 3.91 -10.18
C SER A 78 11.49 3.29 -11.05
N CYS A 79 11.77 2.01 -10.86
CA CYS A 79 12.91 1.34 -11.51
C CYS A 79 12.51 0.35 -12.61
N THR A 80 11.23 0.08 -12.81
CA THR A 80 10.77 -0.90 -13.78
C THR A 80 9.86 -0.27 -14.82
N THR A 81 10.26 -0.34 -16.09
CA THR A 81 9.47 0.18 -17.18
C THR A 81 8.46 -0.88 -17.63
N GLY A 82 7.20 -0.50 -17.69
CA GLY A 82 6.16 -1.39 -18.18
C GLY A 82 5.58 -2.37 -17.17
N PHE A 83 6.15 -2.42 -15.95
CA PHE A 83 5.60 -3.25 -14.88
C PHE A 83 4.69 -2.39 -13.98
N TYR A 84 3.54 -2.91 -13.63
CA TYR A 84 2.65 -2.26 -12.67
C TYR A 84 1.97 -3.29 -11.78
N ASP A 85 1.47 -2.82 -10.65
CA ASP A 85 0.66 -3.62 -9.75
C ASP A 85 -0.60 -2.81 -9.38
N ARG A 86 -1.40 -3.31 -8.46
CA ARG A 86 -2.68 -2.71 -8.08
C ARG A 86 -2.65 -2.22 -6.64
N ILE A 87 -3.50 -1.25 -6.32
CA ILE A 87 -3.77 -0.88 -4.94
C ILE A 87 -4.47 -2.07 -4.28
N ILE A 88 -4.12 -2.36 -3.03
CA ILE A 88 -4.79 -3.40 -2.26
C ILE A 88 -5.49 -2.77 -1.05
N THR A 89 -6.54 -3.45 -0.58
CA THR A 89 -7.20 -3.04 0.64
C THR A 89 -6.36 -3.43 1.85
N PHE A 90 -6.53 -2.71 2.96
CA PHE A 90 -5.88 -3.07 4.21
C PHE A 90 -6.31 -4.46 4.68
N ARG A 91 -7.57 -4.83 4.45
CA ARG A 91 -8.06 -6.17 4.75
C ARG A 91 -7.28 -7.25 4.00
N GLU A 92 -7.10 -7.09 2.69
CA GLU A 92 -6.34 -8.05 1.89
C GLU A 92 -4.89 -8.14 2.36
N PHE A 93 -4.27 -6.99 2.67
CA PHE A 93 -2.93 -6.95 3.22
C PHE A 93 -2.81 -7.81 4.50
N LEU A 94 -3.74 -7.62 5.44
CA LEU A 94 -3.73 -8.36 6.68
C LEU A 94 -3.96 -9.86 6.43
N GLU A 95 -4.90 -10.21 5.56
CA GLU A 95 -5.19 -11.62 5.24
C GLU A 95 -3.96 -12.34 4.67
N LYS A 96 -3.15 -11.64 3.86
CA LYS A 96 -1.98 -12.25 3.22
C LYS A 96 -0.76 -12.29 4.12
N PHE A 97 -0.60 -11.33 5.04
CA PHE A 97 0.63 -11.22 5.82
C PHE A 97 0.49 -11.50 7.30
N CYS A 98 -0.72 -11.64 7.85
CA CYS A 98 -0.93 -11.85 9.28
C CYS A 98 -0.33 -13.17 9.80
N ARG A 99 -0.13 -14.15 8.94
CA ARG A 99 0.43 -15.45 9.32
C ARG A 99 1.97 -15.47 9.34
N TYR A 100 2.61 -14.41 8.86
CA TYR A 100 4.07 -14.32 8.89
C TYR A 100 4.51 -13.76 10.24
N ASP A 101 5.63 -14.24 10.76
CA ASP A 101 6.22 -13.71 11.98
C ASP A 101 7.07 -12.49 11.64
N ILE A 102 6.40 -11.38 11.38
CA ILE A 102 7.03 -10.12 11.01
C ILE A 102 6.39 -8.98 11.77
N HIS A 103 7.09 -7.85 11.82
CA HIS A 103 6.60 -6.64 12.46
C HIS A 103 5.88 -5.75 11.44
N PHE A 104 4.89 -4.99 11.91
CA PHE A 104 4.15 -4.05 11.06
C PHE A 104 4.25 -2.65 11.65
N ALA A 105 4.62 -1.69 10.82
CA ALA A 105 4.55 -0.27 11.14
C ALA A 105 3.55 0.37 10.19
N ILE A 106 2.38 0.72 10.71
CA ILE A 106 1.26 1.18 9.89
C ILE A 106 0.95 2.64 10.23
N GLU A 107 1.06 3.52 9.23
CA GLU A 107 0.71 4.92 9.37
C GLU A 107 -0.70 5.15 8.82
N LEU A 108 -1.58 5.71 9.66
CA LEU A 108 -2.94 6.03 9.29
C LEU A 108 -2.99 7.50 8.83
N LYS A 109 -3.25 7.71 7.55
CA LYS A 109 -3.25 9.06 6.96
C LYS A 109 -4.66 9.58 6.77
N GLY A 110 -4.90 10.82 7.23
CA GLY A 110 -6.17 11.49 7.02
C GLY A 110 -7.38 10.76 7.59
N THR A 111 -7.15 9.85 8.55
CA THR A 111 -8.17 8.98 9.11
C THR A 111 -8.23 9.16 10.61
N ASP A 112 -9.43 9.22 11.14
CA ASP A 112 -9.67 9.24 12.58
C ASP A 112 -9.36 7.83 13.12
N VAL A 113 -8.29 7.74 13.91
CA VAL A 113 -7.79 6.46 14.44
C VAL A 113 -8.87 5.72 15.24
N GLU A 114 -9.73 6.46 15.95
CA GLU A 114 -10.78 5.86 16.76
C GLU A 114 -11.85 5.15 15.92
N LYS A 115 -11.95 5.47 14.65
CA LYS A 115 -12.92 4.89 13.73
C LYS A 115 -12.35 3.77 12.88
N VAL A 116 -11.06 3.49 13.01
CA VAL A 116 -10.43 2.40 12.25
C VAL A 116 -10.64 1.12 13.05
N LYS A 117 -11.52 0.26 12.52
CA LYS A 117 -11.78 -1.07 13.10
C LYS A 117 -11.25 -2.11 12.11
N LEU A 118 -10.42 -2.97 12.62
CA LEU A 118 -9.87 -4.08 11.86
C LEU A 118 -10.75 -5.31 12.00
#